data_2a42e40dbe25b8681270b3ad5f533ae4
#
_entry.id   2a42e40dbe25b8681270b3ad5f533ae4
#
_cell.length_a   1.000
_cell.length_b   1.000
_cell.length_c   1.000
_cell.angle_alpha   90.00
_cell.angle_beta   90.00
_cell.angle_gamma   90.00
#
_symmetry.space_group_name_H-M   'P 1'
#
loop_
_entity.id
_entity.type
_entity.pdbx_description
1 polymer ?
#
loop_
_entity_poly.entity_id
_entity_poly.type
_entity_poly.pdbx_seq_one_letter_code
_entity_poly.pdbx_strand_id
1 'polypeptide(L)'
;MTAPKKAPSRLKIAVDDTVKKLNQEVAARGVRATNALRNAELEVLRGKRSGRVYRKPHSKARYTASAPGEPPARRTGMLRMNWNGTVESASSGSGIRVSAVLESQEKYSVYLENGTRHMAPRPFQQEIVDKAAHEIKKIYSENYE
;
A
#
# COMPACT_ATOMS: atom_id res chain seq x y z
N MET A 1 -13.27 -53.70 2.25
CA MET A 1 -13.25 -53.18 3.63
C MET A 1 -12.44 -51.89 3.65
N THR A 2 -13.09 -50.78 3.87
CA THR A 2 -12.40 -49.52 4.09
C THR A 2 -11.99 -49.43 5.56
N ALA A 3 -10.71 -49.21 5.84
CA ALA A 3 -10.23 -49.00 7.20
C ALA A 3 -10.96 -47.76 7.80
N PRO A 4 -11.39 -47.81 9.07
CA PRO A 4 -12.00 -46.65 9.69
C PRO A 4 -11.01 -45.49 9.73
N LYS A 5 -11.44 -44.30 9.27
CA LYS A 5 -10.66 -43.09 9.40
C LYS A 5 -10.43 -42.81 10.88
N LYS A 6 -9.18 -42.83 11.31
CA LYS A 6 -8.83 -42.43 12.67
C LYS A 6 -9.25 -40.97 12.87
N ALA A 7 -9.96 -40.67 13.95
CA ALA A 7 -10.21 -39.32 14.38
C ALA A 7 -8.86 -38.61 14.61
N PRO A 8 -8.71 -37.30 14.22
CA PRO A 8 -7.49 -36.60 14.48
C PRO A 8 -7.21 -36.51 15.98
N SER A 9 -5.95 -36.62 16.37
CA SER A 9 -5.55 -36.51 17.77
C SER A 9 -5.84 -35.07 18.30
N ARG A 10 -6.07 -34.93 19.60
CA ARG A 10 -6.24 -33.62 20.24
C ARG A 10 -5.07 -32.68 19.97
N LEU A 11 -3.85 -33.20 19.92
CA LEU A 11 -2.65 -32.42 19.60
C LEU A 11 -2.71 -31.86 18.20
N LYS A 12 -3.09 -32.65 17.20
CA LYS A 12 -3.24 -32.19 15.81
C LYS A 12 -4.30 -31.09 15.69
N ILE A 13 -5.46 -31.24 16.31
CA ILE A 13 -6.52 -30.24 16.32
C ILE A 13 -6.02 -28.94 16.93
N ALA A 14 -5.32 -28.99 18.06
CA ALA A 14 -4.77 -27.80 18.74
C ALA A 14 -3.73 -27.09 17.86
N VAL A 15 -2.86 -27.85 17.17
CA VAL A 15 -1.87 -27.28 16.24
C VAL A 15 -2.56 -26.64 15.03
N ASP A 16 -3.54 -27.30 14.44
CA ASP A 16 -4.29 -26.79 13.29
C ASP A 16 -5.03 -25.48 13.67
N ASP A 17 -5.63 -25.40 14.84
CA ASP A 17 -6.29 -24.19 15.35
C ASP A 17 -5.29 -23.04 15.55
N THR A 18 -4.12 -23.33 16.10
CA THR A 18 -3.04 -22.35 16.29
C THR A 18 -2.55 -21.81 14.97
N VAL A 19 -2.29 -22.66 13.97
CA VAL A 19 -1.88 -22.27 12.63
C VAL A 19 -2.94 -21.40 11.96
N LYS A 20 -4.21 -21.76 12.10
CA LYS A 20 -5.33 -20.96 11.57
C LYS A 20 -5.39 -19.56 12.17
N LYS A 21 -5.22 -19.43 13.48
CA LYS A 21 -5.17 -18.14 14.17
C LYS A 21 -4.00 -17.29 13.71
N LEU A 22 -2.82 -17.88 13.59
CA LEU A 22 -1.62 -17.18 13.07
C LEU A 22 -1.83 -16.67 11.65
N ASN A 23 -2.40 -17.47 10.78
CA ASN A 23 -2.70 -17.08 9.40
C ASN A 23 -3.69 -15.92 9.33
N GLN A 24 -4.72 -15.94 10.18
CA GLN A 24 -5.68 -14.84 10.30
C GLN A 24 -5.01 -13.55 10.80
N GLU A 25 -4.12 -13.65 11.77
CA GLU A 25 -3.39 -12.51 12.30
C GLU A 25 -2.43 -11.91 11.28
N VAL A 26 -1.70 -12.73 10.53
CA VAL A 26 -0.83 -12.29 9.45
C VAL A 26 -1.63 -11.55 8.37
N ALA A 27 -2.80 -12.05 7.99
CA ALA A 27 -3.68 -11.38 7.04
C ALA A 27 -4.19 -10.03 7.59
N ALA A 28 -4.58 -9.99 8.87
CA ALA A 28 -5.00 -8.74 9.52
C ALA A 28 -3.88 -7.70 9.56
N ARG A 29 -2.64 -8.11 9.81
CA ARG A 29 -1.47 -7.23 9.72
C ARG A 29 -1.23 -6.72 8.31
N GLY A 30 -1.50 -7.53 7.28
CA GLY A 30 -1.49 -7.10 5.89
C GLY A 30 -2.46 -5.96 5.62
N VAL A 31 -3.67 -6.01 6.16
CA VAL A 31 -4.66 -4.92 6.08
C VAL A 31 -4.14 -3.65 6.76
N ARG A 32 -3.59 -3.76 7.95
CA ARG A 32 -3.00 -2.62 8.67
C ARG A 32 -1.83 -2.00 7.90
N ALA A 33 -0.98 -2.82 7.30
CA ALA A 33 0.13 -2.36 6.45
C ALA A 33 -0.38 -1.63 5.19
N THR A 34 -1.42 -2.12 4.56
CA THR A 34 -2.08 -1.47 3.42
C THR A 34 -2.64 -0.10 3.82
N ASN A 35 -3.26 -0.01 5.00
CA ASN A 35 -3.76 1.26 5.53
C ASN A 35 -2.61 2.25 5.82
N ALA A 36 -1.48 1.76 6.34
CA ALA A 36 -0.29 2.59 6.55
C ALA A 36 0.27 3.15 5.22
N LEU A 37 0.33 2.32 4.18
CA LEU A 37 0.71 2.75 2.83
C LEU A 37 -0.26 3.81 2.29
N ARG A 38 -1.56 3.59 2.46
CA ARG A 38 -2.59 4.54 2.03
C ARG A 38 -2.48 5.89 2.73
N ASN A 39 -2.26 5.88 4.04
CA ASN A 39 -2.07 7.09 4.82
C ASN A 39 -0.81 7.84 4.38
N ALA A 40 0.28 7.15 4.15
CA ALA A 40 1.52 7.72 3.63
C ALA A 40 1.33 8.34 2.23
N GLU A 41 0.61 7.65 1.35
CA GLU A 41 0.26 8.18 0.02
C GLU A 41 -0.52 9.48 0.11
N LEU A 42 -1.55 9.52 0.96
CA LEU A 42 -2.36 10.72 1.16
C LEU A 42 -1.53 11.91 1.67
N GLU A 43 -0.57 11.67 2.55
CA GLU A 43 0.31 12.71 3.07
C GLU A 43 1.33 13.18 2.02
N VAL A 44 1.97 12.26 1.31
CA VAL A 44 2.97 12.59 0.27
C VAL A 44 2.34 13.41 -0.86
N LEU A 45 1.17 13.02 -1.33
CA LEU A 45 0.48 13.72 -2.41
C LEU A 45 -0.28 14.99 -1.94
N ARG A 46 -0.33 15.22 -0.63
CA ARG A 46 -0.93 16.41 -0.03
C ARG A 46 0.05 17.57 0.20
N GLY A 47 1.34 17.29 0.29
CA GLY A 47 2.37 18.24 0.67
C GLY A 47 2.45 19.46 -0.25
N LYS A 48 3.11 20.51 0.24
CA LYS A 48 3.36 21.75 -0.51
C LYS A 48 4.33 21.50 -1.67
N ARG A 49 4.20 22.30 -2.72
CA ARG A 49 5.06 22.26 -3.90
C ARG A 49 5.69 23.62 -4.15
N SER A 50 6.83 23.63 -4.84
CA SER A 50 7.66 24.83 -5.03
C SER A 50 7.84 25.25 -6.48
N GLY A 51 7.13 24.64 -7.40
CA GLY A 51 7.20 24.97 -8.82
C GLY A 51 6.41 26.20 -9.22
N ARG A 52 6.14 26.31 -10.52
CA ARG A 52 5.42 27.44 -11.09
C ARG A 52 3.95 27.44 -10.67
N VAL A 53 3.39 28.64 -10.46
CA VAL A 53 1.97 28.82 -10.14
C VAL A 53 1.16 28.89 -11.44
N TYR A 54 0.12 28.07 -11.54
CA TYR A 54 -0.80 28.02 -12.67
C TYR A 54 -2.24 28.29 -12.22
N ARG A 55 -3.05 28.77 -13.15
CA ARG A 55 -4.49 28.89 -12.95
C ARG A 55 -5.17 27.55 -13.21
N LYS A 56 -6.10 27.16 -12.35
CA LYS A 56 -6.89 25.95 -12.57
C LYS A 56 -7.83 26.15 -13.77
N PRO A 57 -8.01 25.14 -14.62
CA PRO A 57 -8.99 25.20 -15.72
C PRO A 57 -10.38 25.56 -15.22
N HIS A 58 -11.08 26.39 -15.96
CA HIS A 58 -12.45 26.82 -15.68
C HIS A 58 -12.69 27.44 -14.29
N SER A 59 -11.63 27.97 -13.66
CA SER A 59 -11.71 28.55 -12.33
C SER A 59 -10.78 29.76 -12.20
N LYS A 60 -11.05 30.63 -11.26
CA LYS A 60 -10.14 31.71 -10.85
C LYS A 60 -9.06 31.22 -9.87
N ALA A 61 -9.21 30.03 -9.32
CA ALA A 61 -8.26 29.46 -8.37
C ALA A 61 -6.92 29.11 -9.03
N ARG A 62 -5.85 29.25 -8.27
CA ARG A 62 -4.47 28.92 -8.69
C ARG A 62 -3.95 27.74 -7.88
N TYR A 63 -2.97 27.05 -8.43
CA TYR A 63 -2.22 26.00 -7.74
C TYR A 63 -0.73 26.12 -8.05
N THR A 64 0.10 25.70 -7.10
CA THR A 64 1.54 25.62 -7.30
C THR A 64 1.89 24.24 -7.83
N ALA A 65 2.47 24.18 -9.03
CA ALA A 65 2.94 22.92 -9.61
C ALA A 65 4.17 22.39 -8.86
N SER A 66 4.45 21.11 -9.02
CA SER A 66 5.68 20.51 -8.50
C SER A 66 6.89 20.96 -9.31
N ALA A 67 8.04 21.16 -8.64
CA ALA A 67 9.33 21.27 -9.30
C ALA A 67 9.88 19.87 -9.68
N PRO A 68 10.85 19.78 -10.61
CA PRO A 68 11.51 18.51 -10.90
C PRO A 68 12.03 17.83 -9.63
N GLY A 69 11.74 16.54 -9.47
CA GLY A 69 12.12 15.76 -8.30
C GLY A 69 11.16 15.84 -7.12
N GLU A 70 10.20 16.75 -7.13
CA GLU A 70 9.12 16.78 -6.13
C GLU A 70 7.96 15.84 -6.53
N PRO A 71 7.21 15.29 -5.56
CA PRO A 71 5.96 14.61 -5.85
C PRO A 71 4.97 15.49 -6.62
N PRO A 72 4.03 14.90 -7.39
CA PRO A 72 3.07 15.68 -8.18
C PRO A 72 2.22 16.63 -7.34
N ALA A 73 1.91 17.79 -7.90
CA ALA A 73 1.04 18.76 -7.28
C ALA A 73 -0.44 18.34 -7.39
N ARG A 74 -1.23 18.73 -6.42
CA ARG A 74 -2.68 18.54 -6.46
C ARG A 74 -3.32 19.55 -7.40
N ARG A 75 -3.84 19.07 -8.53
CA ARG A 75 -4.64 19.88 -9.46
C ARG A 75 -6.14 19.61 -9.29
N THR A 76 -6.55 18.37 -9.42
CA THR A 76 -7.94 17.91 -9.26
C THR A 76 -8.14 17.02 -8.04
N GLY A 77 -7.07 16.45 -7.52
CA GLY A 77 -7.09 15.46 -6.45
C GLY A 77 -7.30 14.02 -6.91
N MET A 78 -7.47 13.79 -8.21
CA MET A 78 -7.73 12.44 -8.75
C MET A 78 -6.59 11.47 -8.49
N LEU A 79 -5.34 11.89 -8.70
CA LEU A 79 -4.19 11.04 -8.41
C LEU A 79 -4.13 10.60 -6.95
N ARG A 80 -4.45 11.50 -6.03
CA ARG A 80 -4.45 11.22 -4.59
C ARG A 80 -5.60 10.29 -4.17
N MET A 81 -6.76 10.40 -4.83
CA MET A 81 -7.97 9.68 -4.44
C MET A 81 -8.12 8.31 -5.09
N ASN A 82 -7.60 8.14 -6.31
CA ASN A 82 -7.81 6.93 -7.11
C ASN A 82 -6.72 5.88 -6.89
N TRP A 83 -6.61 5.40 -5.66
CA TRP A 83 -5.74 4.30 -5.28
C TRP A 83 -6.55 3.14 -4.74
N ASN A 84 -6.10 1.93 -5.05
CA ASN A 84 -6.70 0.69 -4.57
C ASN A 84 -5.71 -0.06 -3.67
N GLY A 85 -6.13 -0.32 -2.44
CA GLY A 85 -5.36 -1.10 -1.49
C GLY A 85 -5.92 -2.52 -1.40
N THR A 86 -5.07 -3.51 -1.59
CA THR A 86 -5.44 -4.93 -1.51
C THR A 86 -4.44 -5.70 -0.67
N VAL A 87 -4.91 -6.81 -0.10
CA VAL A 87 -4.05 -7.77 0.58
C VAL A 87 -4.08 -9.05 -0.23
N GLU A 88 -2.93 -9.42 -0.75
CA GLU A 88 -2.75 -10.67 -1.48
C GLU A 88 -2.15 -11.72 -0.56
N SER A 89 -2.70 -12.91 -0.56
CA SER A 89 -2.19 -14.02 0.21
C SER A 89 -1.96 -15.24 -0.67
N ALA A 90 -0.84 -15.91 -0.46
CA ALA A 90 -0.52 -17.17 -1.09
C ALA A 90 -0.08 -18.17 -0.02
N SER A 91 -0.67 -19.36 -0.02
CA SER A 91 -0.25 -20.44 0.88
C SER A 91 0.55 -21.47 0.11
N SER A 92 1.59 -21.99 0.77
CA SER A 92 2.41 -23.07 0.27
C SER A 92 2.61 -24.10 1.38
N GLY A 93 3.18 -25.27 1.08
CA GLY A 93 3.49 -26.28 2.08
C GLY A 93 4.40 -25.82 3.21
N SER A 94 5.13 -24.72 3.04
CA SER A 94 6.05 -24.13 4.01
C SER A 94 5.48 -22.90 4.76
N GLY A 95 4.23 -22.50 4.48
CA GLY A 95 3.59 -21.38 5.18
C GLY A 95 2.71 -20.51 4.29
N ILE A 96 2.39 -19.34 4.82
CA ILE A 96 1.59 -18.31 4.14
C ILE A 96 2.47 -17.09 3.85
N ARG A 97 2.29 -16.52 2.66
CA ARG A 97 2.85 -15.21 2.29
C ARG A 97 1.71 -14.22 2.13
N VAL A 98 1.82 -13.10 2.81
CA VAL A 98 0.85 -12.00 2.71
C VAL A 98 1.57 -10.76 2.18
N SER A 99 1.00 -10.16 1.17
CA SER A 99 1.52 -8.93 0.55
C SER A 99 0.49 -7.83 0.63
N ALA A 100 0.87 -6.70 1.20
CA ALA A 100 0.07 -5.48 1.18
C ALA A 100 0.39 -4.73 -0.12
N VAL A 101 -0.61 -4.47 -0.94
CA VAL A 101 -0.45 -3.83 -2.24
C VAL A 101 -1.27 -2.55 -2.29
N LEU A 102 -0.64 -1.44 -2.63
CA LEU A 102 -1.30 -0.17 -2.90
C LEU A 102 -1.01 0.21 -4.36
N GLU A 103 -2.04 0.39 -5.15
CA GLU A 103 -1.94 0.58 -6.58
C GLU A 103 -2.72 1.80 -7.04
N SER A 104 -2.08 2.65 -7.85
CA SER A 104 -2.76 3.79 -8.46
C SER A 104 -3.62 3.33 -9.63
N GLN A 105 -4.86 3.83 -9.70
CA GLN A 105 -5.77 3.58 -10.81
C GLN A 105 -5.62 4.61 -11.93
N GLU A 106 -4.80 5.62 -11.73
CA GLU A 106 -4.55 6.65 -12.74
C GLU A 106 -3.42 6.23 -13.68
N LYS A 107 -3.70 6.11 -14.96
CA LYS A 107 -2.72 5.68 -15.98
C LYS A 107 -1.52 6.64 -16.07
N TYR A 108 -1.75 7.92 -15.87
CA TYR A 108 -0.69 8.93 -15.94
C TYR A 108 0.28 8.89 -14.74
N SER A 109 -0.01 8.14 -13.70
CA SER A 109 0.87 8.02 -12.53
C SER A 109 2.27 7.50 -12.89
N VAL A 110 2.35 6.58 -13.84
CA VAL A 110 3.61 6.03 -14.34
C VAL A 110 4.46 7.11 -15.03
N TYR A 111 3.83 7.98 -15.79
CA TYR A 111 4.51 9.08 -16.48
C TYR A 111 5.00 10.14 -15.49
N LEU A 112 4.25 10.40 -14.42
CA LEU A 112 4.68 11.30 -13.36
C LEU A 112 5.87 10.73 -12.60
N GLU A 113 5.85 9.45 -12.25
CA GLU A 113 6.93 8.78 -11.53
C GLU A 113 8.25 8.78 -12.33
N ASN A 114 8.18 8.37 -13.58
CA ASN A 114 9.36 8.15 -14.40
C ASN A 114 9.75 9.34 -15.29
N GLY A 115 8.84 10.30 -15.43
CA GLY A 115 9.00 11.39 -16.41
C GLY A 115 8.67 10.94 -17.82
N THR A 116 8.65 11.91 -18.72
CA THR A 116 8.43 11.71 -20.15
C THR A 116 9.47 12.48 -20.95
N ARG A 117 9.44 12.36 -22.29
CA ARG A 117 10.29 13.13 -23.18
C ARG A 117 10.16 14.65 -22.95
N HIS A 118 9.00 15.12 -22.52
CA HIS A 118 8.69 16.53 -22.34
C HIS A 118 8.57 16.99 -20.89
N MET A 119 8.71 16.07 -19.94
CA MET A 119 8.51 16.35 -18.53
C MET A 119 9.55 15.63 -17.67
N ALA A 120 10.22 16.36 -16.80
CA ALA A 120 11.11 15.75 -15.80
C ALA A 120 10.31 14.88 -14.80
N PRO A 121 10.92 13.83 -14.23
CA PRO A 121 10.26 12.98 -13.25
C PRO A 121 9.71 13.75 -12.05
N ARG A 122 8.55 13.32 -11.59
CA ARG A 122 7.90 13.77 -10.35
C ARG A 122 7.71 12.56 -9.43
N PRO A 123 8.81 11.97 -8.89
CA PRO A 123 8.73 10.72 -8.15
C PRO A 123 7.98 10.89 -6.83
N PHE A 124 7.18 9.93 -6.47
CA PHE A 124 6.38 9.90 -5.24
C PHE A 124 6.36 8.53 -4.56
N GLN A 125 6.62 7.47 -5.31
CA GLN A 125 6.51 6.10 -4.83
C GLN A 125 7.48 5.81 -3.69
N GLN A 126 8.75 6.17 -3.83
CA GLN A 126 9.77 5.94 -2.80
C GLN A 126 9.47 6.74 -1.53
N GLU A 127 8.99 7.96 -1.64
CA GLU A 127 8.59 8.77 -0.48
C GLU A 127 7.42 8.15 0.28
N ILE A 128 6.46 7.55 -0.43
CA ILE A 128 5.35 6.82 0.18
C ILE A 128 5.89 5.63 0.97
N VAL A 129 6.77 4.84 0.38
CA VAL A 129 7.37 3.67 1.03
C VAL A 129 8.17 4.09 2.27
N ASP A 130 9.02 5.10 2.14
CA ASP A 130 9.85 5.58 3.25
C ASP A 130 9.01 6.11 4.41
N LYS A 131 7.96 6.83 4.10
CA LYS A 131 7.04 7.38 5.10
C LYS A 131 6.24 6.30 5.82
N ALA A 132 5.84 5.26 5.11
CA ALA A 132 5.10 4.12 5.67
C ALA A 132 6.00 3.12 6.41
N ALA A 133 7.29 3.08 6.10
CA ALA A 133 8.20 2.03 6.56
C ALA A 133 8.24 1.88 8.09
N HIS A 134 8.25 2.98 8.83
CA HIS A 134 8.29 2.94 10.29
C HIS A 134 7.05 2.27 10.88
N GLU A 135 5.87 2.65 10.43
CA GLU A 135 4.60 2.10 10.90
C GLU A 135 4.45 0.62 10.50
N ILE A 136 4.83 0.27 9.28
CA ILE A 136 4.79 -1.12 8.80
C ILE A 136 5.74 -1.99 9.62
N LYS A 137 6.95 -1.51 9.90
CA LYS A 137 7.92 -2.21 10.74
C LYS A 137 7.38 -2.45 12.14
N LYS A 138 6.72 -1.46 12.72
CA LYS A 138 6.06 -1.55 14.01
C LYS A 138 4.95 -2.60 14.01
N ILE A 139 4.10 -2.63 12.99
CA ILE A 139 3.01 -3.59 12.83
C ILE A 139 3.55 -5.02 12.83
N TYR A 140 4.58 -5.29 12.03
CA TYR A 140 5.15 -6.64 11.92
C TYR A 140 6.09 -7.03 13.06
N SER A 141 6.51 -6.10 13.90
CA SER A 141 7.31 -6.40 15.10
C SER A 141 6.47 -6.72 16.34
N GLU A 142 5.17 -6.54 16.29
CA GLU A 142 4.26 -6.92 17.36
C GLU A 142 4.26 -8.45 17.58
N ASN A 143 4.22 -8.89 18.84
CA ASN A 143 4.15 -10.31 19.15
C ASN A 143 2.84 -10.92 18.65
N TYR A 144 2.91 -12.19 18.25
CA TYR A 144 1.72 -12.99 17.96
C TYR A 144 1.17 -13.57 19.26
N GLU A 145 -0.13 -13.44 19.48
CA GLU A 145 -0.84 -14.02 20.64
C GLU A 145 -1.49 -15.37 20.32
#